data_f0a1e2e97ad157fb642bc4d35fb3939d
#
_entry.id   f0a1e2e97ad157fb642bc4d35fb3939d
#
_cell.length_a   1.000
_cell.length_b   1.000
_cell.length_c   1.000
_cell.angle_alpha   90.00
_cell.angle_beta   90.00
_cell.angle_gamma   90.00
#
_symmetry.space_group_name_H-M   'P 1'
#
loop_
_entity.id
_entity.type
_entity.pdbx_description
1 polymer ?
#
loop_
_entity_poly.entity_id
_entity_poly.type
_entity_poly.pdbx_seq_one_letter_code
_entity_poly.pdbx_strand_id
1 'polypeptide(L)'
;MMLIDILFIIVMDLLKELNQYGLVGVYISVTSLSKKTRRLLEPRTASIQKRLKTIQTLSENDIPVNAMLAPMIPGINSHELLPLAKAVADHGASSFGLTVVRLNGAIGQLFSDWLRKAMPDRAEKVLHQIQDCHGGTVNDSRFGTRTRGEGKIAEQIHHMAQLAKKKYFRDKSFPTLNTELHEQYKDGQLKLF
;
A
#
# COMPACT_ATOMS: atom_id res chain seq x y z
N MET A 1 12.69 9.07 23.63
CA MET A 1 12.03 7.75 23.79
C MET A 1 10.61 7.92 24.33
N MET A 2 10.43 8.60 25.46
CA MET A 2 9.12 8.79 26.13
C MET A 2 8.00 9.46 25.32
N LEU A 3 8.27 10.44 24.48
CA LEU A 3 7.22 11.19 23.76
C LEU A 3 6.57 10.38 22.62
N ILE A 4 7.36 9.54 21.93
CA ILE A 4 6.88 8.68 20.85
C ILE A 4 6.01 7.55 21.42
N ASP A 5 6.37 7.03 22.58
CA ASP A 5 5.62 5.95 23.24
C ASP A 5 4.25 6.47 23.73
N ILE A 6 4.20 7.68 24.30
CA ILE A 6 2.95 8.33 24.73
C ILE A 6 2.02 8.59 23.53
N LEU A 7 2.55 9.14 22.43
CA LEU A 7 1.77 9.39 21.22
C LEU A 7 1.20 8.10 20.63
N PHE A 8 1.99 7.02 20.64
CA PHE A 8 1.52 5.71 20.17
C PHE A 8 0.37 5.17 21.04
N ILE A 9 0.47 5.30 22.37
CA ILE A 9 -0.60 4.87 23.31
C ILE A 9 -1.87 5.66 23.03
N ILE A 10 -1.81 7.00 22.95
CA ILE A 10 -2.98 7.86 22.68
C ILE A 10 -3.64 7.49 21.34
N VAL A 11 -2.85 7.27 20.30
CA VAL A 11 -3.38 6.88 19.00
C VAL A 11 -4.05 5.51 19.06
N MET A 12 -3.48 4.55 19.79
CA MET A 12 -4.06 3.21 19.95
C MET A 12 -5.40 3.26 20.68
N ASP A 13 -5.51 4.03 21.75
CA ASP A 13 -6.78 4.17 22.51
C ASP A 13 -7.87 4.79 21.63
N LEU A 14 -7.56 5.85 20.88
CA LEU A 14 -8.48 6.45 19.92
C LEU A 14 -8.91 5.48 18.81
N LEU A 15 -7.97 4.70 18.27
CA LEU A 15 -8.30 3.70 17.25
C LEU A 15 -9.20 2.60 17.79
N LYS A 16 -9.00 2.16 19.04
CA LYS A 16 -9.88 1.20 19.72
C LYS A 16 -11.30 1.76 19.90
N GLU A 17 -11.40 3.00 20.36
CA GLU A 17 -12.68 3.68 20.51
C GLU A 17 -13.43 3.76 19.16
N LEU A 18 -12.78 4.24 18.11
CA LEU A 18 -13.37 4.31 16.78
C LEU A 18 -13.77 2.93 16.23
N ASN A 19 -12.98 1.89 16.56
CA ASN A 19 -13.27 0.53 16.10
C ASN A 19 -14.54 -0.05 16.75
N GLN A 20 -14.89 0.33 17.98
CA GLN A 20 -16.14 -0.09 18.63
C GLN A 20 -17.39 0.33 17.83
N TYR A 21 -17.27 1.42 17.07
CA TYR A 21 -18.34 1.93 16.20
C TYR A 21 -18.19 1.53 14.73
N GLY A 22 -17.15 0.76 14.39
CA GLY A 22 -16.87 0.39 13.01
C GLY A 22 -16.41 1.55 12.12
N LEU A 23 -15.78 2.57 12.71
CA LEU A 23 -15.42 3.83 12.03
C LEU A 23 -13.96 3.87 11.57
N VAL A 24 -13.17 2.82 11.80
CA VAL A 24 -11.74 2.85 11.50
C VAL A 24 -11.30 1.65 10.70
N GLY A 25 -10.37 1.91 9.78
CA GLY A 25 -9.58 0.90 9.09
C GLY A 25 -8.20 1.47 8.78
N VAL A 26 -7.17 0.76 9.19
CA VAL A 26 -5.78 1.24 9.07
C VAL A 26 -5.11 0.62 7.85
N TYR A 27 -4.38 1.43 7.09
CA TYR A 27 -3.59 0.99 5.93
C TYR A 27 -2.11 1.23 6.17
N ILE A 28 -1.32 0.16 6.12
CA ILE A 28 0.14 0.21 6.29
C ILE A 28 0.82 -0.15 4.96
N SER A 29 1.60 0.79 4.42
CA SER A 29 2.36 0.54 3.19
C SER A 29 3.57 -0.34 3.46
N VAL A 30 3.73 -1.42 2.66
CA VAL A 30 4.91 -2.29 2.66
C VAL A 30 5.33 -2.53 1.22
N THR A 31 6.34 -1.78 0.76
CA THR A 31 6.71 -1.72 -0.67
C THR A 31 7.71 -2.79 -1.10
N SER A 32 8.51 -3.32 -0.18
CA SER A 32 9.54 -4.34 -0.47
C SER A 32 9.98 -5.03 0.82
N LEU A 33 10.35 -6.30 0.74
CA LEU A 33 11.04 -7.03 1.81
C LEU A 33 12.56 -6.84 1.76
N SER A 34 13.09 -6.41 0.63
CA SER A 34 14.52 -6.10 0.47
C SER A 34 14.87 -4.79 1.16
N LYS A 35 15.75 -4.88 2.18
CA LYS A 35 16.30 -3.70 2.85
C LYS A 35 17.03 -2.75 1.88
N LYS A 36 17.70 -3.31 0.86
CA LYS A 36 18.38 -2.54 -0.19
C LYS A 36 17.38 -1.77 -1.04
N THR A 37 16.36 -2.48 -1.57
CA THR A 37 15.31 -1.88 -2.41
C THR A 37 14.54 -0.80 -1.64
N ARG A 38 14.14 -1.07 -0.39
CA ARG A 38 13.47 -0.08 0.45
C ARG A 38 14.34 1.18 0.66
N ARG A 39 15.62 1.02 0.97
CA ARG A 39 16.51 2.17 1.18
C ARG A 39 16.68 3.04 -0.07
N LEU A 40 16.63 2.42 -1.24
CA LEU A 40 16.70 3.12 -2.52
C LEU A 40 15.40 3.87 -2.83
N LEU A 41 14.25 3.22 -2.62
CA LEU A 41 12.92 3.79 -2.94
C LEU A 41 12.44 4.77 -1.85
N GLU A 42 12.66 4.43 -0.58
CA GLU A 42 12.08 5.14 0.57
C GLU A 42 13.15 5.35 1.67
N PRO A 43 14.21 6.15 1.44
CA PRO A 43 15.38 6.22 2.33
C PRO A 43 15.06 6.70 3.75
N ARG A 44 14.06 7.56 3.92
CA ARG A 44 13.70 8.18 5.21
C ARG A 44 12.47 7.59 5.89
N THR A 45 12.05 6.39 5.48
CA THR A 45 10.85 5.76 6.02
C THR A 45 11.17 4.69 7.07
N ALA A 46 10.14 4.24 7.80
CA ALA A 46 10.25 3.16 8.76
C ALA A 46 10.77 1.86 8.12
N SER A 47 11.52 1.07 8.90
CA SER A 47 12.02 -0.22 8.42
C SER A 47 10.86 -1.20 8.17
N ILE A 48 11.14 -2.22 7.35
CA ILE A 48 10.18 -3.29 7.03
C ILE A 48 9.68 -3.95 8.32
N GLN A 49 10.60 -4.28 9.23
CA GLN A 49 10.27 -4.92 10.51
C GLN A 49 9.36 -4.03 11.38
N LYS A 50 9.59 -2.71 11.40
CA LYS A 50 8.71 -1.79 12.13
C LYS A 50 7.31 -1.76 11.53
N ARG A 51 7.19 -1.71 10.20
CA ARG A 51 5.88 -1.73 9.50
C ARG A 51 5.13 -3.03 9.74
N LEU A 52 5.80 -4.18 9.64
CA LEU A 52 5.21 -5.49 9.93
C LEU A 52 4.81 -5.60 11.41
N LYS A 53 5.65 -5.13 12.34
CA LYS A 53 5.30 -5.09 13.76
C LYS A 53 4.10 -4.17 14.04
N THR A 54 3.98 -3.04 13.33
CA THR A 54 2.80 -2.18 13.44
C THR A 54 1.53 -2.90 12.98
N ILE A 55 1.59 -3.63 11.85
CA ILE A 55 0.47 -4.47 11.40
C ILE A 55 0.08 -5.48 12.47
N GLN A 56 1.06 -6.17 13.04
CA GLN A 56 0.85 -7.15 14.09
C GLN A 56 0.20 -6.52 15.33
N THR A 57 0.74 -5.40 15.80
CA THR A 57 0.21 -4.71 16.99
C THR A 57 -1.22 -4.25 16.79
N LEU A 58 -1.57 -3.71 15.62
CA LEU A 58 -2.94 -3.32 15.29
C LEU A 58 -3.86 -4.54 15.28
N SER A 59 -3.47 -5.62 14.64
CA SER A 59 -4.24 -6.87 14.57
C SER A 59 -4.44 -7.52 15.95
N GLU A 60 -3.40 -7.54 16.79
CA GLU A 60 -3.46 -8.05 18.17
C GLU A 60 -4.37 -7.22 19.10
N ASN A 61 -4.75 -6.02 18.67
CA ASN A 61 -5.69 -5.13 19.37
C ASN A 61 -7.03 -5.01 18.64
N ASP A 62 -7.37 -5.98 17.79
CA ASP A 62 -8.61 -6.08 17.02
C ASP A 62 -8.88 -4.88 16.08
N ILE A 63 -7.87 -4.05 15.80
CA ILE A 63 -8.00 -2.92 14.88
C ILE A 63 -7.84 -3.45 13.45
N PRO A 64 -8.85 -3.24 12.57
CA PRO A 64 -8.78 -3.70 11.19
C PRO A 64 -7.60 -3.06 10.44
N VAL A 65 -6.67 -3.90 9.99
CA VAL A 65 -5.48 -3.44 9.27
C VAL A 65 -5.39 -4.06 7.89
N ASN A 66 -5.16 -3.24 6.90
CA ASN A 66 -4.92 -3.62 5.52
C ASN A 66 -3.49 -3.24 5.10
N ALA A 67 -2.85 -4.06 4.30
CA ALA A 67 -1.54 -3.71 3.75
C ALA A 67 -1.68 -3.03 2.39
N MET A 68 -0.87 -2.00 2.12
CA MET A 68 -0.75 -1.40 0.81
C MET A 68 0.59 -1.82 0.19
N LEU A 69 0.55 -2.79 -0.73
CA LEU A 69 1.71 -3.25 -1.50
C LEU A 69 1.88 -2.36 -2.73
N ALA A 70 2.18 -1.09 -2.50
CA ALA A 70 2.20 -0.06 -3.54
C ALA A 70 3.31 0.98 -3.28
N PRO A 71 3.92 1.50 -4.36
CA PRO A 71 3.69 1.09 -5.75
C PRO A 71 4.37 -0.23 -6.10
N MET A 72 3.74 -1.06 -6.95
CA MET A 72 4.39 -2.19 -7.61
C MET A 72 5.12 -1.66 -8.85
N ILE A 73 6.43 -1.79 -8.84
CA ILE A 73 7.31 -1.31 -9.90
C ILE A 73 7.85 -2.53 -10.66
N PRO A 74 7.44 -2.75 -11.92
CA PRO A 74 7.97 -3.81 -12.75
C PRO A 74 9.51 -3.80 -12.80
N GLY A 75 10.11 -4.97 -12.65
CA GLY A 75 11.58 -5.10 -12.65
C GLY A 75 12.32 -4.63 -11.39
N ILE A 76 11.60 -4.02 -10.41
CA ILE A 76 12.21 -3.60 -9.13
C ILE A 76 11.68 -4.42 -7.96
N ASN A 77 10.38 -4.35 -7.67
CA ASN A 77 9.77 -5.03 -6.51
C ASN A 77 8.57 -5.93 -6.86
N SER A 78 8.10 -5.94 -8.10
CA SER A 78 6.95 -6.75 -8.51
C SER A 78 7.15 -8.27 -8.28
N HIS A 79 8.40 -8.76 -8.33
CA HIS A 79 8.75 -10.15 -8.03
C HIS A 79 8.58 -10.51 -6.54
N GLU A 80 8.53 -9.51 -5.66
CA GLU A 80 8.34 -9.70 -4.22
C GLU A 80 6.85 -9.82 -3.81
N LEU A 81 5.89 -9.69 -4.75
CA LEU A 81 4.46 -9.61 -4.44
C LEU A 81 3.96 -10.79 -3.59
N LEU A 82 4.28 -12.03 -3.96
CA LEU A 82 3.85 -13.21 -3.21
C LEU A 82 4.48 -13.28 -1.80
N PRO A 83 5.81 -13.12 -1.62
CA PRO A 83 6.41 -13.08 -0.29
C PRO A 83 5.95 -11.87 0.54
N LEU A 84 5.71 -10.70 -0.07
CA LEU A 84 5.12 -9.54 0.60
C LEU A 84 3.72 -9.85 1.15
N ALA A 85 2.85 -10.39 0.28
CA ALA A 85 1.49 -10.77 0.66
C ALA A 85 1.49 -11.80 1.82
N LYS A 86 2.39 -12.79 1.76
CA LYS A 86 2.56 -13.75 2.85
C LYS A 86 3.00 -13.06 4.14
N ALA A 87 4.03 -12.22 4.07
CA ALA A 87 4.58 -11.55 5.24
C ALA A 87 3.52 -10.68 5.96
N VAL A 88 2.73 -9.89 5.21
CA VAL A 88 1.69 -9.06 5.84
C VAL A 88 0.52 -9.91 6.36
N ALA A 89 0.17 -11.02 5.70
CA ALA A 89 -0.84 -11.97 6.18
C ALA A 89 -0.42 -12.66 7.48
N ASP A 90 0.84 -13.09 7.59
CA ASP A 90 1.42 -13.71 8.78
C ASP A 90 1.44 -12.75 9.99
N HIS A 91 1.50 -11.43 9.75
CA HIS A 91 1.45 -10.40 10.78
C HIS A 91 0.03 -9.87 11.05
N GLY A 92 -1.00 -10.50 10.50
CA GLY A 92 -2.39 -10.23 10.85
C GLY A 92 -3.13 -9.24 9.95
N ALA A 93 -2.56 -8.80 8.83
CA ALA A 93 -3.32 -8.01 7.86
C ALA A 93 -4.57 -8.78 7.38
N SER A 94 -5.70 -8.07 7.32
CA SER A 94 -6.99 -8.63 6.88
C SER A 94 -7.09 -8.77 5.36
N SER A 95 -6.37 -7.92 4.63
CA SER A 95 -6.26 -7.98 3.16
C SER A 95 -5.06 -7.15 2.70
N PHE A 96 -4.87 -7.03 1.39
CA PHE A 96 -3.96 -6.06 0.82
C PHE A 96 -4.51 -5.42 -0.45
N GLY A 97 -4.11 -4.17 -0.68
CA GLY A 97 -4.26 -3.47 -1.94
C GLY A 97 -2.93 -3.33 -2.67
N LEU A 98 -2.97 -3.10 -3.97
CA LEU A 98 -1.80 -2.72 -4.76
C LEU A 98 -2.16 -1.70 -5.83
N THR A 99 -1.17 -0.95 -6.28
CA THR A 99 -1.21 -0.13 -7.48
C THR A 99 0.06 -0.37 -8.29
N VAL A 100 -0.07 -0.45 -9.62
CA VAL A 100 1.09 -0.38 -10.51
C VAL A 100 1.63 1.06 -10.46
N VAL A 101 2.94 1.20 -10.44
CA VAL A 101 3.58 2.52 -10.41
C VAL A 101 3.12 3.36 -11.61
N ARG A 102 2.80 4.62 -11.35
CA ARG A 102 2.58 5.63 -12.40
C ARG A 102 3.41 6.87 -12.10
N LEU A 103 3.94 7.49 -13.13
CA LEU A 103 4.89 8.57 -13.03
C LEU A 103 4.34 9.84 -13.71
N ASN A 104 3.49 10.56 -13.00
CA ASN A 104 2.78 11.73 -13.55
C ASN A 104 3.64 12.99 -13.52
N GLY A 105 3.54 13.80 -14.57
CA GLY A 105 4.19 15.12 -14.65
C GLY A 105 5.70 15.04 -14.42
N ALA A 106 6.24 15.93 -13.61
CA ALA A 106 7.66 16.00 -13.31
C ALA A 106 8.23 14.74 -12.64
N ILE A 107 7.40 13.92 -11.99
CA ILE A 107 7.84 12.68 -11.34
C ILE A 107 8.42 11.70 -12.37
N GLY A 108 7.88 11.67 -13.59
CA GLY A 108 8.38 10.83 -14.68
C GLY A 108 9.85 11.09 -14.98
N GLN A 109 10.22 12.34 -15.18
CA GLN A 109 11.61 12.73 -15.43
C GLN A 109 12.50 12.46 -14.23
N LEU A 110 12.07 12.88 -13.03
CA LEU A 110 12.83 12.69 -11.78
C LEU A 110 13.10 11.20 -11.50
N PHE A 111 12.10 10.35 -11.68
CA PHE A 111 12.24 8.91 -11.50
C PHE A 111 13.19 8.30 -12.53
N SER A 112 13.08 8.70 -13.80
CA SER A 112 13.95 8.21 -14.87
C SER A 112 15.41 8.58 -14.62
N ASP A 113 15.69 9.81 -14.23
CA ASP A 113 17.03 10.30 -13.91
C ASP A 113 17.59 9.61 -12.66
N TRP A 114 16.77 9.44 -11.63
CA TRP A 114 17.14 8.69 -10.45
C TRP A 114 17.44 7.23 -10.78
N LEU A 115 16.61 6.59 -11.59
CA LEU A 115 16.75 5.18 -11.92
C LEU A 115 18.05 4.92 -12.69
N ARG A 116 18.40 5.79 -13.65
CA ARG A 116 19.66 5.71 -14.42
C ARG A 116 20.88 5.87 -13.51
N LYS A 117 20.79 6.67 -12.46
CA LYS A 117 21.86 6.85 -11.46
C LYS A 117 21.93 5.70 -10.45
N ALA A 118 20.79 5.22 -9.96
CA ALA A 118 20.72 4.24 -8.90
C ALA A 118 20.85 2.78 -9.39
N MET A 119 20.40 2.50 -10.64
CA MET A 119 20.32 1.17 -11.22
C MET A 119 20.66 1.20 -12.73
N PRO A 120 21.84 1.66 -13.14
CA PRO A 120 22.18 1.88 -14.56
C PRO A 120 21.97 0.63 -15.42
N ASP A 121 22.39 -0.55 -14.93
CA ASP A 121 22.34 -1.81 -15.68
C ASP A 121 20.92 -2.29 -16.03
N ARG A 122 19.89 -1.76 -15.39
CA ARG A 122 18.49 -2.18 -15.58
C ARG A 122 17.52 -1.03 -15.84
N ALA A 123 18.00 0.20 -15.83
CA ALA A 123 17.14 1.39 -15.91
C ALA A 123 16.23 1.37 -17.13
N GLU A 124 16.76 1.19 -18.32
CA GLU A 124 15.97 1.20 -19.55
C GLU A 124 14.96 0.04 -19.59
N LYS A 125 15.35 -1.15 -19.11
CA LYS A 125 14.42 -2.28 -19.01
C LYS A 125 13.25 -1.97 -18.09
N VAL A 126 13.50 -1.37 -16.93
CA VAL A 126 12.46 -0.99 -15.98
C VAL A 126 11.54 0.09 -16.57
N LEU A 127 12.11 1.10 -17.23
CA LEU A 127 11.33 2.16 -17.89
C LEU A 127 10.43 1.59 -18.99
N HIS A 128 10.94 0.72 -19.84
CA HIS A 128 10.12 0.04 -20.85
C HIS A 128 8.99 -0.78 -20.21
N GLN A 129 9.26 -1.52 -19.13
CA GLN A 129 8.22 -2.28 -18.44
C GLN A 129 7.14 -1.40 -17.82
N ILE A 130 7.50 -0.21 -17.33
CA ILE A 130 6.52 0.78 -16.83
C ILE A 130 5.71 1.31 -18.02
N GLN A 131 6.34 1.65 -19.15
CA GLN A 131 5.65 2.10 -20.35
C GLN A 131 4.67 1.05 -20.88
N ASP A 132 5.07 -0.24 -20.88
CA ASP A 132 4.19 -1.35 -21.27
C ASP A 132 2.93 -1.45 -20.38
N CYS A 133 3.03 -1.04 -19.11
CA CYS A 133 1.88 -0.98 -18.22
C CYS A 133 0.96 0.24 -18.46
N HIS A 134 1.38 1.20 -19.27
CA HIS A 134 0.68 2.49 -19.43
C HIS A 134 0.55 2.94 -20.89
N GLY A 135 0.38 1.98 -21.81
CA GLY A 135 0.12 2.28 -23.22
C GLY A 135 1.29 2.95 -23.94
N GLY A 136 2.53 2.61 -23.56
CA GLY A 136 3.76 3.12 -24.20
C GLY A 136 4.31 4.41 -23.58
N THR A 137 3.72 4.91 -22.49
CA THR A 137 4.19 6.11 -21.78
C THR A 137 4.45 5.83 -20.31
N VAL A 138 5.28 6.62 -19.64
CA VAL A 138 5.49 6.51 -18.18
C VAL A 138 4.40 7.22 -17.38
N ASN A 139 3.61 8.08 -18.03
CA ASN A 139 2.56 8.88 -17.43
C ASN A 139 1.18 8.45 -17.97
N ASP A 140 0.33 7.93 -17.11
CA ASP A 140 -1.05 7.59 -17.44
C ASP A 140 -2.01 8.39 -16.55
N SER A 141 -2.81 9.25 -17.16
CA SER A 141 -3.85 10.04 -16.47
C SER A 141 -5.25 9.47 -16.66
N ARG A 142 -5.42 8.40 -17.46
CA ARG A 142 -6.73 7.82 -17.79
C ARG A 142 -7.40 7.25 -16.54
N PHE A 143 -8.65 7.66 -16.34
CA PHE A 143 -9.44 7.15 -15.22
C PHE A 143 -9.71 5.63 -15.37
N GLY A 144 -9.57 4.87 -14.31
CA GLY A 144 -9.76 3.41 -14.31
C GLY A 144 -8.49 2.61 -14.61
N THR A 145 -7.64 3.03 -15.53
CA THR A 145 -6.41 2.32 -15.92
C THR A 145 -5.17 2.80 -15.17
N ARG A 146 -5.11 4.09 -14.84
CA ARG A 146 -3.93 4.78 -14.29
C ARG A 146 -3.28 4.12 -13.06
N THR A 147 -4.05 3.43 -12.22
CA THR A 147 -3.56 2.75 -11.00
C THR A 147 -3.44 1.25 -11.16
N ARG A 148 -4.21 0.71 -12.08
CA ARG A 148 -4.21 -0.72 -12.39
C ARG A 148 -3.12 -1.08 -13.40
N GLY A 149 -2.87 -0.21 -14.37
CA GLY A 149 -2.07 -0.51 -15.55
C GLY A 149 -2.84 -1.41 -16.52
N GLU A 150 -2.25 -1.64 -17.67
CA GLU A 150 -2.73 -2.49 -18.76
C GLU A 150 -1.59 -3.32 -19.36
N GLY A 151 -1.90 -4.25 -20.25
CA GLY A 151 -0.93 -5.10 -20.90
C GLY A 151 -0.43 -6.27 -20.04
N LYS A 152 0.39 -7.13 -20.66
CA LYS A 152 0.78 -8.42 -20.09
C LYS A 152 1.46 -8.33 -18.72
N ILE A 153 2.29 -7.31 -18.49
CA ILE A 153 3.04 -7.15 -17.23
C ILE A 153 2.06 -6.78 -16.10
N ALA A 154 1.17 -5.81 -16.33
CA ALA A 154 0.16 -5.44 -15.35
C ALA A 154 -0.80 -6.60 -15.05
N GLU A 155 -1.23 -7.32 -16.07
CA GLU A 155 -2.07 -8.52 -15.93
C GLU A 155 -1.39 -9.60 -15.08
N GLN A 156 -0.11 -9.86 -15.29
CA GLN A 156 0.68 -10.80 -14.47
C GLN A 156 0.73 -10.37 -13.01
N ILE A 157 0.96 -9.09 -12.73
CA ILE A 157 0.95 -8.54 -11.36
C ILE A 157 -0.42 -8.78 -10.71
N HIS A 158 -1.51 -8.46 -11.41
CA HIS A 158 -2.86 -8.68 -10.89
C HIS A 158 -3.20 -10.15 -10.72
N HIS A 159 -2.78 -11.01 -11.64
CA HIS A 159 -2.97 -12.46 -11.51
C HIS A 159 -2.24 -13.01 -10.27
N MET A 160 -0.97 -12.62 -10.06
CA MET A 160 -0.23 -12.98 -8.86
C MET A 160 -0.91 -12.45 -7.58
N ALA A 161 -1.47 -11.24 -7.63
CA ALA A 161 -2.22 -10.69 -6.50
C ALA A 161 -3.48 -11.51 -6.18
N GLN A 162 -4.22 -11.94 -7.18
CA GLN A 162 -5.38 -12.82 -7.00
C GLN A 162 -4.98 -14.17 -6.39
N LEU A 163 -3.89 -14.78 -6.89
CA LEU A 163 -3.34 -16.01 -6.31
C LEU A 163 -2.93 -15.82 -4.85
N ALA A 164 -2.25 -14.70 -4.53
CA ALA A 164 -1.87 -14.38 -3.16
C ALA A 164 -3.08 -14.21 -2.24
N LYS A 165 -4.14 -13.52 -2.72
CA LYS A 165 -5.41 -13.37 -1.97
C LYS A 165 -6.05 -14.72 -1.69
N LYS A 166 -6.17 -15.57 -2.69
CA LYS A 166 -6.72 -16.94 -2.54
C LYS A 166 -5.90 -17.79 -1.57
N LYS A 167 -4.57 -17.62 -1.55
CA LYS A 167 -3.66 -18.45 -0.76
C LYS A 167 -3.53 -18.01 0.68
N TYR A 168 -3.45 -16.70 0.93
CA TYR A 168 -3.07 -16.16 2.25
C TYR A 168 -4.19 -15.39 2.96
N PHE A 169 -5.30 -15.09 2.27
CA PHE A 169 -6.40 -14.26 2.78
C PHE A 169 -7.78 -14.89 2.56
N ARG A 170 -7.85 -16.21 2.34
CA ARG A 170 -9.11 -16.91 2.03
C ARG A 170 -10.19 -16.64 3.09
N ASP A 171 -9.82 -16.75 4.36
CA ASP A 171 -10.73 -16.65 5.49
C ASP A 171 -10.62 -15.30 6.23
N LYS A 172 -10.04 -14.31 5.55
CA LYS A 172 -9.85 -12.96 6.07
C LYS A 172 -10.69 -11.98 5.26
N SER A 173 -11.28 -11.01 5.94
CA SER A 173 -12.00 -9.90 5.31
C SER A 173 -11.64 -8.59 6.00
N PHE A 174 -11.60 -7.51 5.21
CA PHE A 174 -11.51 -6.17 5.76
C PHE A 174 -12.94 -5.64 5.94
N PRO A 175 -13.31 -5.17 7.13
CA PRO A 175 -14.68 -4.75 7.39
C PRO A 175 -15.08 -3.53 6.56
N THR A 176 -16.35 -3.45 6.23
CA THR A 176 -16.95 -2.22 5.70
C THR A 176 -17.13 -1.23 6.85
N LEU A 177 -16.73 0.02 6.63
CA LEU A 177 -16.91 1.05 7.63
C LEU A 177 -18.40 1.40 7.81
N ASN A 178 -18.78 1.69 9.05
CA ASN A 178 -20.13 2.15 9.38
C ASN A 178 -20.32 3.60 8.90
N THR A 179 -21.19 3.79 7.92
CA THR A 179 -21.54 5.12 7.38
C THR A 179 -22.81 5.72 8.00
N GLU A 180 -23.59 4.95 8.75
CA GLU A 180 -24.86 5.41 9.33
C GLU A 180 -24.66 6.54 10.34
N LEU A 181 -23.62 6.43 11.18
CA LEU A 181 -23.28 7.50 12.12
C LEU A 181 -22.90 8.79 11.40
N HIS A 182 -22.21 8.72 10.25
CA HIS A 182 -21.89 9.91 9.46
C HIS A 182 -23.17 10.62 9.00
N GLU A 183 -24.16 9.90 8.50
CA GLU A 183 -25.43 10.48 8.04
C GLU A 183 -26.20 11.12 9.19
N GLN A 184 -26.19 10.52 10.38
CA GLN A 184 -26.82 11.10 11.58
C GLN A 184 -26.18 12.42 12.02
N TYR A 185 -24.84 12.52 11.95
CA TYR A 185 -24.11 13.74 12.34
C TYR A 185 -24.13 14.81 11.23
N LYS A 186 -24.25 14.44 9.98
CA LYS A 186 -24.31 15.36 8.85
C LYS A 186 -25.52 16.33 8.98
N ASP A 187 -26.67 15.80 9.36
CA ASP A 187 -27.87 16.59 9.59
C ASP A 187 -27.80 17.45 10.89
N GLY A 188 -27.04 16.99 11.88
CA GLY A 188 -26.81 17.71 13.14
C GLY A 188 -25.91 18.94 13.01
N GLN A 189 -24.95 18.94 12.11
CA GLN A 189 -24.08 20.09 11.84
C GLN A 189 -24.81 21.26 11.14
N LEU A 190 -25.86 20.98 10.40
CA LEU A 190 -26.69 22.01 9.74
C LEU A 190 -27.67 22.71 10.67
N LYS A 191 -27.84 22.22 11.91
CA LYS A 191 -28.76 22.80 12.90
C LYS A 191 -28.09 23.75 13.92
N LEU A 192 -26.78 23.99 13.75
CA LEU A 192 -26.03 24.91 14.62
C LEU A 192 -25.87 26.33 14.03
N PHE A 193 -26.50 26.62 12.90
CA PHE A 193 -26.57 27.95 12.27
C PHE A 193 -28.00 28.27 11.85
#